data_ae4813bae5bf73f10dcc8e4fd0703f61
#
_entry.id   ae4813bae5bf73f10dcc8e4fd0703f61
#
_cell.length_a   1.000
_cell.length_b   1.000
_cell.length_c   1.000
_cell.angle_alpha   90.00
_cell.angle_beta   90.00
_cell.angle_gamma   90.00
#
_symmetry.space_group_name_H-M   'P 1'
#
loop_
_entity.id
_entity.type
_entity.pdbx_description
1 polymer ?
#
loop_
_entity_poly.entity_id
_entity_poly.type
_entity_poly.pdbx_seq_one_letter_code
_entity_poly.pdbx_strand_id
1 'polypeptide(L)'
;MAGNASHDALLRDTAVALTAAGIDNVRFEARLLLSRAAGLTIEQLISRGPDAAPVAAAATLRELTARRVRREPMAYILGEREFWGLPFKVSPAVLIPRPDSETVIETVLALLPDRSIKLRILDLGLGSGCLLLTLLREYPQAAGVGIDASDAALTVARANADALGVASRARLASGDWRQAGWTDRLIDQLGGPFDLLVSNPPYIESATVEGLMPEVAAHEPRLALDGGPDGLAAYRIIAAASPKLVVPGGWAVVEGGEGQAQEIATLFSAAGLAPQPARRDLGGIERVVAARH
;
A
#
# COMPACT_ATOMS: atom_id res chain seq x y z
N MET A 1 -6.13 -46.39 11.58
CA MET A 1 -5.69 -44.99 11.68
C MET A 1 -5.67 -44.43 10.27
N ALA A 2 -6.52 -43.45 9.96
CA ALA A 2 -6.48 -42.79 8.67
C ALA A 2 -5.10 -42.09 8.53
N GLY A 3 -4.31 -42.52 7.54
CA GLY A 3 -3.02 -41.90 7.26
C GLY A 3 -3.17 -40.42 7.01
N ASN A 4 -2.18 -39.61 7.43
CA ASN A 4 -2.16 -38.18 7.13
C ASN A 4 -2.20 -37.95 5.61
N ALA A 5 -3.03 -37.02 5.16
CA ALA A 5 -3.08 -36.60 3.74
C ALA A 5 -1.70 -36.11 3.28
N SER A 6 -1.30 -36.39 2.05
CA SER A 6 -0.08 -35.82 1.47
C SER A 6 -0.25 -34.37 1.15
N HIS A 7 0.88 -33.62 1.01
CA HIS A 7 0.84 -32.23 0.58
C HIS A 7 0.10 -32.05 -0.77
N ASP A 8 0.30 -32.98 -1.72
CA ASP A 8 -0.40 -33.00 -3.00
C ASP A 8 -1.92 -33.20 -2.87
N ALA A 9 -2.36 -34.04 -1.94
CA ALA A 9 -3.78 -34.22 -1.66
C ALA A 9 -4.38 -32.92 -1.09
N LEU A 10 -3.72 -32.30 -0.10
CA LEU A 10 -4.14 -31.02 0.49
C LEU A 10 -4.19 -29.90 -0.54
N LEU A 11 -3.23 -29.84 -1.46
CA LEU A 11 -3.23 -28.84 -2.55
C LEU A 11 -4.43 -29.03 -3.49
N ARG A 12 -4.75 -30.27 -3.86
CA ARG A 12 -5.93 -30.55 -4.72
C ARG A 12 -7.23 -30.16 -4.02
N ASP A 13 -7.41 -30.54 -2.77
CA ASP A 13 -8.62 -30.25 -2.00
C ASP A 13 -8.80 -28.73 -1.83
N THR A 14 -7.71 -28.02 -1.51
CA THR A 14 -7.71 -26.55 -1.42
C THR A 14 -8.08 -25.91 -2.76
N ALA A 15 -7.46 -26.37 -3.87
CA ALA A 15 -7.76 -25.83 -5.19
C ALA A 15 -9.23 -26.04 -5.59
N VAL A 16 -9.83 -27.18 -5.26
CA VAL A 16 -11.25 -27.46 -5.46
C VAL A 16 -12.13 -26.47 -4.69
N ALA A 17 -11.82 -26.26 -3.40
CA ALA A 17 -12.56 -25.32 -2.56
C ALA A 17 -12.48 -23.87 -3.06
N LEU A 18 -11.29 -23.42 -3.49
CA LEU A 18 -11.09 -22.09 -4.06
C LEU A 18 -11.80 -21.94 -5.40
N THR A 19 -11.78 -22.97 -6.26
CA THR A 19 -12.52 -22.96 -7.53
C THR A 19 -14.02 -22.81 -7.29
N ALA A 20 -14.58 -23.55 -6.34
CA ALA A 20 -16.00 -23.47 -5.99
C ALA A 20 -16.41 -22.08 -5.47
N ALA A 21 -15.46 -21.33 -4.88
CA ALA A 21 -15.66 -19.96 -4.43
C ALA A 21 -15.41 -18.90 -5.53
N GLY A 22 -15.15 -19.28 -6.79
CA GLY A 22 -14.88 -18.38 -7.89
C GLY A 22 -13.57 -17.59 -7.74
N ILE A 23 -12.57 -18.19 -7.10
CA ILE A 23 -11.22 -17.59 -6.97
C ILE A 23 -10.44 -17.90 -8.26
N ASP A 24 -9.72 -16.90 -8.75
CA ASP A 24 -8.75 -17.06 -9.84
C ASP A 24 -7.41 -17.59 -9.34
N ASN A 25 -6.58 -18.13 -10.27
CA ASN A 25 -5.23 -18.62 -9.96
C ASN A 25 -5.14 -19.64 -8.81
N VAL A 26 -6.20 -20.45 -8.65
CA VAL A 26 -6.39 -21.36 -7.51
C VAL A 26 -5.19 -22.23 -7.17
N ARG A 27 -4.42 -22.70 -8.18
CA ARG A 27 -3.24 -23.55 -7.94
C ARG A 27 -2.10 -22.78 -7.27
N PHE A 28 -1.92 -21.54 -7.64
CA PHE A 28 -0.91 -20.66 -7.05
C PHE A 28 -1.32 -20.27 -5.62
N GLU A 29 -2.56 -19.85 -5.42
CA GLU A 29 -3.07 -19.49 -4.11
C GLU A 29 -3.07 -20.69 -3.14
N ALA A 30 -3.47 -21.88 -3.58
CA ALA A 30 -3.40 -23.09 -2.77
C ALA A 30 -1.96 -23.40 -2.30
N ARG A 31 -0.95 -23.21 -3.17
CA ARG A 31 0.46 -23.35 -2.78
C ARG A 31 0.90 -22.34 -1.74
N LEU A 32 0.51 -21.07 -1.89
CA LEU A 32 0.82 -20.03 -0.90
C LEU A 32 0.19 -20.37 0.47
N LEU A 33 -1.08 -20.77 0.49
CA LEU A 33 -1.77 -21.16 1.72
C LEU A 33 -1.10 -22.36 2.39
N LEU A 34 -0.75 -23.39 1.63
CA LEU A 34 -0.08 -24.59 2.18
C LEU A 34 1.36 -24.25 2.62
N SER A 35 2.09 -23.43 1.87
CA SER A 35 3.41 -22.92 2.25
C SER A 35 3.34 -22.24 3.62
N ARG A 36 2.40 -21.35 3.81
CA ARG A 36 2.16 -20.66 5.09
C ARG A 36 1.79 -21.64 6.21
N ALA A 37 0.88 -22.59 5.94
CA ALA A 37 0.40 -23.55 6.92
C ALA A 37 1.46 -24.57 7.36
N ALA A 38 2.31 -25.01 6.44
CA ALA A 38 3.34 -26.01 6.68
C ALA A 38 4.70 -25.42 7.10
N GLY A 39 4.91 -24.10 6.94
CA GLY A 39 6.21 -23.46 7.14
C GLY A 39 7.26 -23.91 6.11
N LEU A 40 6.83 -24.26 4.89
CA LEU A 40 7.69 -24.74 3.80
C LEU A 40 7.72 -23.70 2.67
N THR A 41 8.87 -23.62 1.97
CA THR A 41 8.92 -22.84 0.72
C THR A 41 8.15 -23.55 -0.41
N ILE A 42 7.83 -22.84 -1.49
CA ILE A 42 7.15 -23.44 -2.65
C ILE A 42 7.98 -24.56 -3.27
N GLU A 43 9.31 -24.40 -3.35
CA GLU A 43 10.24 -25.41 -3.84
C GLU A 43 10.23 -26.67 -2.96
N GLN A 44 10.20 -26.47 -1.63
CA GLN A 44 10.08 -27.58 -0.68
C GLN A 44 8.73 -28.30 -0.81
N LEU A 45 7.64 -27.59 -1.05
CA LEU A 45 6.34 -28.20 -1.31
C LEU A 45 6.34 -29.03 -2.59
N ILE A 46 6.98 -28.58 -3.65
CA ILE A 46 7.11 -29.31 -4.91
C ILE A 46 7.90 -30.62 -4.68
N SER A 47 9.02 -30.54 -3.97
CA SER A 47 9.87 -31.73 -3.71
C SER A 47 9.25 -32.72 -2.74
N ARG A 48 8.39 -32.26 -1.82
CA ARG A 48 7.74 -33.08 -0.76
C ARG A 48 6.27 -33.36 -1.03
N GLY A 49 5.79 -33.14 -2.24
CA GLY A 49 4.38 -33.30 -2.61
C GLY A 49 3.77 -34.63 -2.16
N PRO A 50 4.45 -35.81 -2.40
CA PRO A 50 3.95 -37.12 -1.97
C PRO A 50 4.01 -37.35 -0.46
N ASP A 51 4.82 -36.59 0.28
CA ASP A 51 5.02 -36.82 1.73
C ASP A 51 3.74 -36.46 2.50
N ALA A 52 3.53 -37.19 3.62
CA ALA A 52 2.43 -36.91 4.52
C ALA A 52 2.61 -35.55 5.21
N ALA A 53 1.60 -34.70 5.13
CA ALA A 53 1.60 -33.42 5.80
C ALA A 53 1.35 -33.57 7.31
N PRO A 54 1.99 -32.75 8.17
CA PRO A 54 1.68 -32.71 9.59
C PRO A 54 0.19 -32.38 9.84
N VAL A 55 -0.43 -33.00 10.83
CA VAL A 55 -1.85 -32.78 11.19
C VAL A 55 -2.12 -31.29 11.48
N ALA A 56 -1.19 -30.62 12.17
CA ALA A 56 -1.28 -29.21 12.48
C ALA A 56 -1.30 -28.35 11.19
N ALA A 57 -0.45 -28.67 10.21
CA ALA A 57 -0.43 -27.97 8.93
C ALA A 57 -1.75 -28.12 8.16
N ALA A 58 -2.33 -29.33 8.16
CA ALA A 58 -3.64 -29.56 7.53
C ALA A 58 -4.79 -28.83 8.25
N ALA A 59 -4.72 -28.67 9.57
CA ALA A 59 -5.70 -27.88 10.33
C ALA A 59 -5.58 -26.39 10.00
N THR A 60 -4.36 -25.83 10.08
CA THR A 60 -4.10 -24.43 9.72
C THR A 60 -4.51 -24.13 8.28
N LEU A 61 -4.18 -25.04 7.33
CA LEU A 61 -4.58 -24.86 5.92
C LEU A 61 -6.09 -24.75 5.75
N ARG A 62 -6.87 -25.59 6.46
CA ARG A 62 -8.34 -25.49 6.41
C ARG A 62 -8.86 -24.14 6.88
N GLU A 63 -8.29 -23.59 7.95
CA GLU A 63 -8.65 -22.26 8.47
C GLU A 63 -8.31 -21.17 7.46
N LEU A 64 -7.09 -21.19 6.89
CA LEU A 64 -6.66 -20.20 5.88
C LEU A 64 -7.51 -20.32 4.61
N THR A 65 -7.81 -21.56 4.17
CA THR A 65 -8.69 -21.79 3.01
C THR A 65 -10.10 -21.24 3.26
N ALA A 66 -10.66 -21.47 4.46
CA ALA A 66 -11.98 -20.95 4.81
C ALA A 66 -12.02 -19.42 4.82
N ARG A 67 -10.94 -18.74 5.23
CA ARG A 67 -10.81 -17.29 5.12
C ARG A 67 -10.83 -16.85 3.65
N ARG A 68 -10.05 -17.49 2.80
CA ARG A 68 -9.96 -17.15 1.38
C ARG A 68 -11.27 -17.42 0.62
N VAL A 69 -11.97 -18.49 0.93
CA VAL A 69 -13.32 -18.80 0.40
C VAL A 69 -14.31 -17.67 0.72
N ARG A 70 -14.17 -16.99 1.87
CA ARG A 70 -14.94 -15.76 2.20
C ARG A 70 -14.43 -14.50 1.52
N ARG A 71 -13.57 -14.65 0.49
CA ARG A 71 -13.01 -13.55 -0.31
C ARG A 71 -12.06 -12.64 0.46
N GLU A 72 -11.57 -13.07 1.65
CA GLU A 72 -10.52 -12.30 2.33
C GLU A 72 -9.27 -12.23 1.45
N PRO A 73 -8.64 -11.03 1.29
CA PRO A 73 -7.45 -10.88 0.44
C PRO A 73 -6.30 -11.79 0.87
N MET A 74 -5.62 -12.40 -0.10
CA MET A 74 -4.48 -13.28 0.19
C MET A 74 -3.42 -12.57 1.04
N ALA A 75 -3.14 -11.29 0.78
CA ALA A 75 -2.17 -10.52 1.56
C ALA A 75 -2.53 -10.43 3.04
N TYR A 76 -3.82 -10.28 3.39
CA TYR A 76 -4.26 -10.27 4.79
C TYR A 76 -4.19 -11.67 5.44
N ILE A 77 -4.45 -12.71 4.66
CA ILE A 77 -4.32 -14.10 5.14
C ILE A 77 -2.87 -14.43 5.43
N LEU A 78 -1.94 -14.00 4.58
CA LEU A 78 -0.50 -14.20 4.75
C LEU A 78 0.11 -13.22 5.77
N GLY A 79 -0.52 -12.06 5.98
CA GLY A 79 -0.06 -10.99 6.87
C GLY A 79 1.01 -10.10 6.26
N GLU A 80 1.33 -10.28 4.97
CA GLU A 80 2.38 -9.50 4.28
C GLU A 80 2.10 -9.32 2.79
N ARG A 81 2.69 -8.28 2.21
CA ARG A 81 2.70 -7.97 0.79
C ARG A 81 4.07 -7.43 0.40
N GLU A 82 4.62 -7.93 -0.67
CA GLU A 82 5.84 -7.37 -1.26
C GLU A 82 5.51 -6.06 -1.99
N PHE A 83 6.38 -5.04 -1.86
CA PHE A 83 6.33 -3.77 -2.56
C PHE A 83 7.77 -3.26 -2.74
N TRP A 84 8.18 -2.98 -3.95
CA TRP A 84 9.54 -2.54 -4.29
C TRP A 84 10.64 -3.51 -3.80
N GLY A 85 10.40 -4.81 -3.91
CA GLY A 85 11.33 -5.84 -3.41
C GLY A 85 11.42 -5.92 -1.88
N LEU A 86 10.59 -5.17 -1.12
CA LEU A 86 10.57 -5.13 0.34
C LEU A 86 9.31 -5.79 0.90
N PRO A 87 9.41 -6.60 1.98
CA PRO A 87 8.25 -7.19 2.62
C PRO A 87 7.56 -6.17 3.54
N PHE A 88 6.28 -5.90 3.29
CA PHE A 88 5.45 -5.06 4.15
C PHE A 88 4.40 -5.88 4.87
N LYS A 89 4.33 -5.77 6.19
CA LYS A 89 3.20 -6.29 6.97
C LYS A 89 1.95 -5.53 6.58
N VAL A 90 0.85 -6.27 6.43
CA VAL A 90 -0.47 -5.72 6.14
C VAL A 90 -1.54 -6.40 6.99
N SER A 91 -2.64 -5.68 7.21
CA SER A 91 -3.83 -6.15 7.92
C SER A 91 -5.03 -5.36 7.41
N PRO A 92 -6.27 -5.70 7.80
CA PRO A 92 -7.46 -4.92 7.43
C PRO A 92 -7.44 -3.44 7.88
N ALA A 93 -6.41 -3.01 8.61
CA ALA A 93 -6.21 -1.62 9.01
C ALA A 93 -5.60 -0.73 7.92
N VAL A 94 -5.02 -1.30 6.86
CA VAL A 94 -4.29 -0.58 5.81
C VAL A 94 -4.68 -1.07 4.42
N LEU A 95 -4.63 -0.18 3.43
CA LEU A 95 -4.68 -0.57 2.02
C LEU A 95 -3.51 -1.53 1.72
N ILE A 96 -3.80 -2.60 0.99
CA ILE A 96 -2.74 -3.51 0.50
C ILE A 96 -1.90 -2.76 -0.54
N PRO A 97 -0.57 -2.65 -0.39
CA PRO A 97 0.29 -2.01 -1.38
C PRO A 97 0.05 -2.55 -2.79
N ARG A 98 -0.16 -1.64 -3.75
CA ARG A 98 -0.42 -1.99 -5.16
C ARG A 98 0.87 -1.88 -5.99
N PRO A 99 1.10 -2.78 -6.96
CA PRO A 99 2.23 -2.66 -7.86
C PRO A 99 2.26 -1.32 -8.61
N ASP A 100 1.08 -0.78 -8.97
CA ASP A 100 0.96 0.49 -9.68
C ASP A 100 1.52 1.67 -8.86
N SER A 101 1.46 1.59 -7.52
CA SER A 101 2.04 2.60 -6.61
C SER A 101 3.56 2.66 -6.67
N GLU A 102 4.24 1.64 -7.21
CA GLU A 102 5.68 1.66 -7.45
C GLU A 102 6.08 2.76 -8.44
N THR A 103 5.16 3.16 -9.33
CA THR A 103 5.33 4.30 -10.23
C THR A 103 5.57 5.62 -9.46
N VAL A 104 5.08 5.76 -8.23
CA VAL A 104 5.39 6.91 -7.36
C VAL A 104 6.87 6.89 -6.99
N ILE A 105 7.39 5.73 -6.59
CA ILE A 105 8.81 5.56 -6.26
C ILE A 105 9.67 5.88 -7.48
N GLU A 106 9.39 5.26 -8.65
CA GLU A 106 10.11 5.52 -9.90
C GLU A 106 10.12 7.00 -10.27
N THR A 107 8.97 7.68 -10.11
CA THR A 107 8.84 9.11 -10.39
C THR A 107 9.76 9.94 -9.49
N VAL A 108 9.73 9.69 -8.17
CA VAL A 108 10.60 10.39 -7.21
C VAL A 108 12.07 10.15 -7.55
N LEU A 109 12.44 8.91 -7.86
CA LEU A 109 13.80 8.53 -8.20
C LEU A 109 14.30 9.20 -9.49
N ALA A 110 13.42 9.45 -10.44
CA ALA A 110 13.74 10.17 -11.69
C ALA A 110 13.85 11.69 -11.47
N LEU A 111 13.02 12.27 -10.59
CA LEU A 111 13.06 13.71 -10.26
C LEU A 111 14.25 14.07 -9.37
N LEU A 112 14.68 13.16 -8.50
CA LEU A 112 15.74 13.34 -7.50
C LEU A 112 16.78 12.22 -7.64
N PRO A 113 17.59 12.20 -8.71
CA PRO A 113 18.47 11.06 -9.03
C PRO A 113 19.66 10.89 -8.07
N ASP A 114 20.09 11.94 -7.38
CA ASP A 114 21.15 11.84 -6.36
C ASP A 114 20.59 11.26 -5.06
N ARG A 115 20.94 10.01 -4.75
CA ARG A 115 20.50 9.29 -3.55
C ARG A 115 21.22 9.73 -2.27
N SER A 116 22.27 10.51 -2.38
CA SER A 116 23.06 10.98 -1.23
C SER A 116 22.50 12.26 -0.61
N ILE A 117 21.53 12.91 -1.23
CA ILE A 117 20.94 14.15 -0.73
C ILE A 117 20.17 13.94 0.57
N LYS A 118 20.20 14.97 1.42
CA LYS A 118 19.35 15.03 2.61
C LYS A 118 17.97 15.52 2.20
N LEU A 119 16.97 14.69 2.38
CA LEU A 119 15.58 15.02 2.09
C LEU A 119 14.75 14.97 3.38
N ARG A 120 13.81 15.90 3.48
CA ARG A 120 12.68 15.81 4.39
C ARG A 120 11.45 15.40 3.59
N ILE A 121 10.95 14.20 3.84
CA ILE A 121 9.85 13.60 3.09
C ILE A 121 8.59 13.62 3.95
N LEU A 122 7.47 14.06 3.40
CA LEU A 122 6.14 13.96 3.99
C LEU A 122 5.30 12.95 3.21
N ASP A 123 4.71 11.99 3.91
CA ASP A 123 3.72 11.05 3.35
C ASP A 123 2.35 11.31 3.99
N LEU A 124 1.37 11.65 3.16
CA LEU A 124 0.00 11.93 3.56
C LEU A 124 -0.90 10.72 3.25
N GLY A 125 -1.52 10.14 4.30
CA GLY A 125 -2.26 8.88 4.19
C GLY A 125 -1.30 7.69 4.16
N LEU A 126 -0.48 7.60 5.20
CA LEU A 126 0.65 6.69 5.31
C LEU A 126 0.30 5.21 5.06
N GLY A 127 -0.87 4.74 5.50
CA GLY A 127 -1.29 3.35 5.39
C GLY A 127 -0.28 2.37 6.00
N SER A 128 0.22 1.43 5.20
CA SER A 128 1.30 0.50 5.61
C SER A 128 2.68 1.16 5.70
N GLY A 129 2.82 2.39 5.23
CA GLY A 129 4.09 3.10 5.09
C GLY A 129 4.87 2.75 3.83
N CYS A 130 4.28 2.03 2.87
CA CYS A 130 5.03 1.49 1.73
C CYS A 130 5.74 2.58 0.91
N LEU A 131 5.15 3.77 0.70
CA LEU A 131 5.81 4.85 -0.01
C LEU A 131 6.95 5.45 0.80
N LEU A 132 6.66 5.96 1.99
CA LEU A 132 7.64 6.63 2.83
C LEU A 132 8.82 5.74 3.17
N LEU A 133 8.54 4.52 3.67
CA LEU A 133 9.61 3.64 4.16
C LEU A 133 10.49 3.13 3.02
N THR A 134 9.92 2.91 1.83
CA THR A 134 10.69 2.61 0.62
C THR A 134 11.59 3.79 0.25
N LEU A 135 11.08 5.03 0.23
CA LEU A 135 11.88 6.22 -0.05
C LEU A 135 12.99 6.41 1.00
N LEU A 136 12.75 6.11 2.27
CA LEU A 136 13.80 6.14 3.29
C LEU A 136 14.87 5.06 3.08
N ARG A 137 14.56 3.94 2.43
CA ARG A 137 15.55 2.93 2.01
C ARG A 137 16.35 3.40 0.81
N GLU A 138 15.70 4.05 -0.15
CA GLU A 138 16.33 4.58 -1.36
C GLU A 138 17.21 5.81 -1.10
N TYR A 139 16.88 6.63 -0.10
CA TYR A 139 17.63 7.83 0.30
C TYR A 139 18.16 7.68 1.74
N PRO A 140 19.37 7.14 1.93
CA PRO A 140 19.90 6.83 3.29
C PRO A 140 20.06 8.05 4.20
N GLN A 141 20.19 9.27 3.63
CA GLN A 141 20.32 10.53 4.37
C GLN A 141 18.97 11.22 4.64
N ALA A 142 17.87 10.69 4.09
CA ALA A 142 16.55 11.29 4.26
C ALA A 142 15.95 11.00 5.64
N ALA A 143 15.14 11.95 6.11
CA ALA A 143 14.21 11.78 7.23
C ALA A 143 12.78 11.95 6.75
N GLY A 144 11.87 11.16 7.30
CA GLY A 144 10.47 11.14 6.87
C GLY A 144 9.49 11.43 7.98
N VAL A 145 8.41 12.07 7.62
CA VAL A 145 7.20 12.25 8.42
C VAL A 145 6.06 11.57 7.70
N GLY A 146 5.35 10.70 8.37
CA GLY A 146 4.14 10.05 7.86
C GLY A 146 2.95 10.36 8.75
N ILE A 147 1.83 10.76 8.17
CA ILE A 147 0.59 10.95 8.92
C ILE A 147 -0.52 10.05 8.38
N ASP A 148 -1.36 9.57 9.30
CA ASP A 148 -2.57 8.81 8.99
C ASP A 148 -3.66 9.13 10.01
N ALA A 149 -4.91 9.12 9.56
CA ALA A 149 -6.06 9.31 10.44
C ALA A 149 -6.36 8.06 11.30
N SER A 150 -5.82 6.89 10.93
CA SER A 150 -6.01 5.60 11.58
C SER A 150 -4.82 5.23 12.47
N ASP A 151 -5.01 5.19 13.78
CA ASP A 151 -3.98 4.70 14.72
C ASP A 151 -3.64 3.22 14.49
N ALA A 152 -4.59 2.44 13.97
CA ALA A 152 -4.36 1.05 13.58
C ALA A 152 -3.40 0.97 12.37
N ALA A 153 -3.55 1.86 11.37
CA ALA A 153 -2.61 1.96 10.24
C ALA A 153 -1.22 2.37 10.73
N LEU A 154 -1.12 3.37 11.61
CA LEU A 154 0.15 3.78 12.21
C LEU A 154 0.84 2.65 12.98
N THR A 155 0.08 1.74 13.61
CA THR A 155 0.64 0.57 14.28
C THR A 155 1.30 -0.38 13.27
N VAL A 156 0.66 -0.62 12.13
CA VAL A 156 1.22 -1.43 11.03
C VAL A 156 2.47 -0.75 10.46
N ALA A 157 2.39 0.56 10.18
CA ALA A 157 3.52 1.32 9.62
C ALA A 157 4.74 1.33 10.54
N ARG A 158 4.56 1.48 11.87
CA ARG A 158 5.65 1.39 12.85
C ARG A 158 6.32 0.02 12.81
N ALA A 159 5.52 -1.06 12.78
CA ALA A 159 6.06 -2.42 12.67
C ALA A 159 6.83 -2.65 11.37
N ASN A 160 6.45 -1.99 10.27
CA ASN A 160 7.18 -2.00 9.02
C ASN A 160 8.47 -1.16 9.09
N ALA A 161 8.42 0.03 9.70
CA ALA A 161 9.59 0.87 9.89
C ALA A 161 10.69 0.16 10.71
N ASP A 162 10.30 -0.54 11.77
CA ASP A 162 11.21 -1.36 12.58
C ASP A 162 11.80 -2.52 11.76
N ALA A 163 10.96 -3.28 11.06
CA ALA A 163 11.38 -4.43 10.26
C ALA A 163 12.34 -4.03 9.12
N LEU A 164 12.15 -2.85 8.51
CA LEU A 164 12.98 -2.32 7.43
C LEU A 164 14.21 -1.55 7.95
N GLY A 165 14.38 -1.37 9.27
CA GLY A 165 15.52 -0.70 9.87
C GLY A 165 15.57 0.83 9.62
N VAL A 166 14.42 1.47 9.40
CA VAL A 166 14.32 2.91 9.13
C VAL A 166 13.58 3.70 10.21
N ALA A 167 13.16 3.04 11.29
CA ALA A 167 12.35 3.65 12.37
C ALA A 167 13.00 4.91 12.98
N SER A 168 14.32 4.95 13.12
CA SER A 168 15.04 6.13 13.65
C SER A 168 14.94 7.38 12.77
N ARG A 169 14.56 7.22 11.49
CA ARG A 169 14.42 8.29 10.51
C ARG A 169 12.96 8.54 10.08
N ALA A 170 12.02 7.76 10.62
CA ALA A 170 10.59 7.84 10.32
C ALA A 170 9.81 8.32 11.54
N ARG A 171 9.26 9.53 11.49
CA ARG A 171 8.36 10.08 12.51
C ARG A 171 6.92 9.87 12.07
N LEU A 172 6.19 8.96 12.71
CA LEU A 172 4.83 8.57 12.34
C LEU A 172 3.83 9.09 13.38
N ALA A 173 2.86 9.89 12.93
CA ALA A 173 1.92 10.57 13.79
C ALA A 173 0.47 10.49 13.28
N SER A 174 -0.49 10.54 14.23
CA SER A 174 -1.90 10.68 13.91
C SER A 174 -2.20 12.07 13.36
N GLY A 175 -2.94 12.13 12.26
CA GLY A 175 -3.35 13.37 11.64
C GLY A 175 -4.40 13.17 10.57
N ASP A 176 -5.44 14.00 10.61
CA ASP A 176 -6.53 13.97 9.64
C ASP A 176 -6.56 15.30 8.88
N TRP A 177 -6.24 15.26 7.60
CA TRP A 177 -6.25 16.44 6.72
C TRP A 177 -7.64 17.06 6.48
N ARG A 178 -8.72 16.36 6.85
CA ARG A 178 -10.09 16.90 6.78
C ARG A 178 -10.39 17.89 7.90
N GLN A 179 -9.56 17.92 8.94
CA GLN A 179 -9.74 18.83 10.09
C GLN A 179 -9.17 20.23 9.78
N ALA A 180 -9.90 21.28 10.10
CA ALA A 180 -9.41 22.64 9.96
C ALA A 180 -8.09 22.86 10.70
N GLY A 181 -7.14 23.60 10.09
CA GLY A 181 -5.84 23.93 10.68
C GLY A 181 -4.87 22.74 10.81
N TRP A 182 -5.10 21.64 10.10
CA TRP A 182 -4.24 20.47 10.15
C TRP A 182 -2.79 20.74 9.70
N THR A 183 -2.59 21.63 8.70
CA THR A 183 -1.26 22.01 8.21
C THR A 183 -0.44 22.72 9.26
N ASP A 184 -1.05 23.64 10.03
CA ASP A 184 -0.37 24.38 11.10
C ASP A 184 0.04 23.41 12.21
N ARG A 185 -0.88 22.56 12.65
CA ARG A 185 -0.59 21.54 13.64
C ARG A 185 0.54 20.59 13.19
N LEU A 186 0.53 20.18 11.91
CA LEU A 186 1.58 19.32 11.37
C LEU A 186 2.94 20.04 11.43
N ILE A 187 3.01 21.28 10.96
CA ILE A 187 4.24 22.06 10.95
C ILE A 187 4.75 22.31 12.37
N ASP A 188 3.87 22.70 13.29
CA ASP A 188 4.23 23.01 14.68
C ASP A 188 4.75 21.77 15.43
N GLN A 189 4.11 20.62 15.21
CA GLN A 189 4.43 19.39 15.93
C GLN A 189 5.58 18.60 15.31
N LEU A 190 5.63 18.55 13.98
CA LEU A 190 6.53 17.66 13.25
C LEU A 190 7.64 18.42 12.51
N GLY A 191 7.56 19.76 12.52
CA GLY A 191 8.42 20.64 11.75
C GLY A 191 8.07 20.59 10.26
N GLY A 192 8.29 21.66 9.55
CA GLY A 192 8.07 21.80 8.11
C GLY A 192 8.88 23.00 7.59
N PRO A 193 8.77 23.33 6.32
CA PRO A 193 8.22 22.57 5.21
C PRO A 193 9.14 21.40 4.77
N PHE A 194 8.73 20.63 3.75
CA PHE A 194 9.35 19.39 3.27
C PHE A 194 9.91 19.56 1.86
N ASP A 195 10.97 18.82 1.52
CA ASP A 195 11.54 18.82 0.15
C ASP A 195 10.67 18.00 -0.81
N LEU A 196 9.99 16.99 -0.27
CA LEU A 196 9.14 16.08 -1.01
C LEU A 196 7.87 15.76 -0.20
N LEU A 197 6.71 15.93 -0.83
CA LEU A 197 5.43 15.42 -0.38
C LEU A 197 5.05 14.26 -1.30
N VAL A 198 4.71 13.11 -0.72
CA VAL A 198 4.13 11.97 -1.45
C VAL A 198 2.78 11.61 -0.86
N SER A 199 1.90 11.04 -1.67
CA SER A 199 0.62 10.50 -1.20
C SER A 199 0.05 9.52 -2.22
N ASN A 200 -0.57 8.45 -1.73
CA ASN A 200 -1.56 7.66 -2.44
C ASN A 200 -2.90 7.86 -1.70
N PRO A 201 -3.62 8.95 -1.98
CA PRO A 201 -4.85 9.28 -1.27
C PRO A 201 -6.03 8.48 -1.81
N PRO A 202 -7.15 8.37 -1.07
CA PRO A 202 -8.35 7.73 -1.59
C PRO A 202 -8.89 8.51 -2.80
N TYR A 203 -9.16 7.78 -3.90
CA TYR A 203 -9.52 8.36 -5.19
C TYR A 203 -10.74 7.72 -5.86
N ILE A 204 -11.35 6.73 -5.24
CA ILE A 204 -12.51 6.04 -5.81
C ILE A 204 -13.77 6.86 -5.50
N GLU A 205 -14.60 7.08 -6.52
CA GLU A 205 -15.90 7.73 -6.32
C GLU A 205 -16.75 6.95 -5.30
N SER A 206 -17.35 7.65 -4.34
CA SER A 206 -18.11 7.04 -3.25
C SER A 206 -19.19 6.07 -3.73
N ALA A 207 -19.84 6.38 -4.88
CA ALA A 207 -20.90 5.57 -5.44
C ALA A 207 -20.40 4.24 -6.03
N THR A 208 -19.11 4.14 -6.36
CA THR A 208 -18.52 2.94 -7.00
C THR A 208 -17.85 2.00 -6.00
N VAL A 209 -17.58 2.45 -4.77
CA VAL A 209 -16.85 1.67 -3.76
C VAL A 209 -17.49 0.31 -3.48
N GLU A 210 -18.83 0.26 -3.39
CA GLU A 210 -19.55 -0.99 -3.12
C GLU A 210 -19.55 -1.98 -4.30
N GLY A 211 -19.30 -1.48 -5.52
CA GLY A 211 -19.20 -2.28 -6.74
C GLY A 211 -17.81 -2.85 -7.02
N LEU A 212 -16.82 -2.56 -6.17
CA LEU A 212 -15.47 -3.10 -6.31
C LEU A 212 -15.45 -4.62 -6.10
N MET A 213 -14.34 -5.25 -6.50
CA MET A 213 -14.13 -6.68 -6.21
C MET A 213 -14.40 -6.97 -4.73
N PRO A 214 -15.03 -8.11 -4.40
CA PRO A 214 -15.39 -8.45 -3.02
C PRO A 214 -14.23 -8.37 -2.03
N GLU A 215 -13.02 -8.72 -2.46
CA GLU A 215 -11.79 -8.61 -1.68
C GLU A 215 -11.52 -7.18 -1.21
N VAL A 216 -11.81 -6.20 -2.07
CA VAL A 216 -11.59 -4.77 -1.79
C VAL A 216 -12.76 -4.21 -1.00
N ALA A 217 -13.98 -4.32 -1.56
CA ALA A 217 -15.17 -3.69 -0.98
C ALA A 217 -15.49 -4.16 0.45
N ALA A 218 -15.27 -5.46 0.74
CA ALA A 218 -15.65 -6.06 2.02
C ALA A 218 -14.51 -6.09 3.06
N HIS A 219 -13.25 -5.95 2.64
CA HIS A 219 -12.12 -6.22 3.52
C HIS A 219 -11.13 -5.06 3.67
N GLU A 220 -10.97 -4.22 2.64
CA GLU A 220 -10.05 -3.08 2.74
C GLU A 220 -10.72 -1.87 3.41
N PRO A 221 -9.96 -1.01 4.13
CA PRO A 221 -10.57 0.07 4.89
C PRO A 221 -11.19 1.11 3.93
N ARG A 222 -12.49 1.38 4.08
CA ARG A 222 -13.22 2.34 3.25
C ARG A 222 -12.55 3.72 3.23
N LEU A 223 -11.95 4.14 4.35
CA LEU A 223 -11.23 5.41 4.46
C LEU A 223 -10.08 5.53 3.46
N ALA A 224 -9.46 4.41 3.07
CA ALA A 224 -8.37 4.38 2.10
C ALA A 224 -8.85 4.26 0.64
N LEU A 225 -10.16 4.09 0.41
CA LEU A 225 -10.74 3.90 -0.92
C LEU A 225 -11.57 5.11 -1.37
N ASP A 226 -12.42 5.63 -0.48
CA ASP A 226 -13.47 6.60 -0.78
C ASP A 226 -12.89 8.02 -0.95
N GLY A 227 -12.75 8.45 -2.19
CA GLY A 227 -12.28 9.78 -2.62
C GLY A 227 -13.36 10.85 -2.68
N GLY A 228 -14.59 10.55 -2.22
CA GLY A 228 -15.71 11.49 -2.29
C GLY A 228 -16.55 11.34 -3.57
N PRO A 229 -17.47 12.25 -3.82
CA PRO A 229 -18.45 12.13 -4.91
C PRO A 229 -17.85 11.98 -6.31
N ASP A 230 -16.67 12.56 -6.53
CA ASP A 230 -15.95 12.58 -7.81
C ASP A 230 -14.51 12.05 -7.71
N GLY A 231 -14.17 11.41 -6.59
CA GLY A 231 -12.83 10.85 -6.36
C GLY A 231 -11.73 11.89 -6.13
N LEU A 232 -12.03 13.19 -6.10
CA LEU A 232 -11.01 14.25 -6.05
C LEU A 232 -10.94 14.99 -4.70
N ALA A 233 -11.71 14.58 -3.70
CA ALA A 233 -11.81 15.31 -2.43
C ALA A 233 -10.45 15.45 -1.73
N ALA A 234 -9.64 14.39 -1.67
CA ALA A 234 -8.32 14.41 -1.06
C ALA A 234 -7.35 15.30 -1.84
N TYR A 235 -7.37 15.26 -3.17
CA TYR A 235 -6.47 16.06 -4.00
C TYR A 235 -6.72 17.57 -3.86
N ARG A 236 -7.97 18.01 -3.70
CA ARG A 236 -8.28 19.41 -3.42
C ARG A 236 -7.62 19.90 -2.14
N ILE A 237 -7.63 19.08 -1.11
CA ILE A 237 -7.02 19.40 0.18
C ILE A 237 -5.49 19.38 0.07
N ILE A 238 -4.92 18.34 -0.54
CA ILE A 238 -3.47 18.19 -0.70
C ILE A 238 -2.89 19.30 -1.55
N ALA A 239 -3.50 19.61 -2.71
CA ALA A 239 -3.04 20.66 -3.59
C ALA A 239 -3.07 22.03 -2.90
N ALA A 240 -4.18 22.39 -2.22
CA ALA A 240 -4.30 23.65 -1.49
C ALA A 240 -3.29 23.79 -0.34
N ALA A 241 -2.88 22.67 0.27
CA ALA A 241 -1.91 22.65 1.36
C ALA A 241 -0.45 22.65 0.88
N SER A 242 -0.19 22.21 -0.34
CA SER A 242 1.16 21.98 -0.86
C SER A 242 2.06 23.21 -0.81
N PRO A 243 1.62 24.45 -1.13
CA PRO A 243 2.49 25.64 -1.03
C PRO A 243 3.00 25.92 0.39
N LYS A 244 2.28 25.46 1.41
CA LYS A 244 2.69 25.61 2.81
C LYS A 244 3.57 24.46 3.29
N LEU A 245 3.35 23.25 2.74
CA LEU A 245 4.02 22.03 3.15
C LEU A 245 5.31 21.73 2.39
N VAL A 246 5.45 22.23 1.17
CA VAL A 246 6.59 21.96 0.28
C VAL A 246 7.47 23.21 0.18
N VAL A 247 8.78 23.07 0.31
CA VAL A 247 9.72 24.18 0.12
C VAL A 247 9.70 24.69 -1.32
N PRO A 248 10.03 25.97 -1.57
CA PRO A 248 10.27 26.45 -2.94
C PRO A 248 11.33 25.57 -3.65
N GLY A 249 10.99 25.09 -4.85
CA GLY A 249 11.81 24.13 -5.60
C GLY A 249 11.61 22.66 -5.23
N GLY A 250 10.85 22.36 -4.19
CA GLY A 250 10.47 21.00 -3.79
C GLY A 250 9.35 20.40 -4.65
N TRP A 251 8.93 19.19 -4.32
CA TRP A 251 8.00 18.40 -5.12
C TRP A 251 6.81 17.89 -4.31
N ALA A 252 5.64 17.92 -4.94
CA ALA A 252 4.47 17.15 -4.54
C ALA A 252 4.25 16.06 -5.60
N VAL A 253 4.18 14.79 -5.17
CA VAL A 253 4.03 13.62 -6.05
C VAL A 253 2.89 12.77 -5.51
N VAL A 254 1.83 12.62 -6.29
CA VAL A 254 0.63 11.87 -5.86
C VAL A 254 0.24 10.81 -6.88
N GLU A 255 -0.23 9.67 -6.37
CA GLU A 255 -0.91 8.67 -7.18
C GLU A 255 -2.32 9.14 -7.50
N GLY A 256 -2.84 8.81 -8.71
CA GLY A 256 -4.19 9.11 -9.15
C GLY A 256 -4.90 7.89 -9.74
N GLY A 257 -6.20 7.91 -9.72
CA GLY A 257 -7.03 6.95 -10.44
C GLY A 257 -6.95 7.14 -11.95
N GLU A 258 -7.37 6.12 -12.70
CA GLU A 258 -7.48 6.19 -14.16
C GLU A 258 -8.36 7.38 -14.57
N GLY A 259 -7.87 8.21 -15.50
CA GLY A 259 -8.56 9.39 -16.02
C GLY A 259 -8.48 10.64 -15.15
N GLN A 260 -7.92 10.61 -13.94
CA GLN A 260 -7.90 11.76 -13.01
C GLN A 260 -6.66 12.66 -13.17
N ALA A 261 -5.65 12.26 -13.93
CA ALA A 261 -4.36 12.95 -13.97
C ALA A 261 -4.48 14.44 -14.37
N GLN A 262 -5.35 14.77 -15.32
CA GLN A 262 -5.53 16.13 -15.80
C GLN A 262 -6.18 17.03 -14.74
N GLU A 263 -7.19 16.53 -14.04
CA GLU A 263 -7.87 17.26 -12.97
C GLU A 263 -6.93 17.47 -11.78
N ILE A 264 -6.14 16.48 -11.41
CA ILE A 264 -5.13 16.59 -10.35
C ILE A 264 -4.09 17.65 -10.72
N ALA A 265 -3.57 17.63 -11.95
CA ALA A 265 -2.64 18.63 -12.45
C ALA A 265 -3.24 20.04 -12.41
N THR A 266 -4.52 20.19 -12.77
CA THR A 266 -5.25 21.45 -12.70
C THR A 266 -5.35 21.98 -11.27
N LEU A 267 -5.62 21.12 -10.28
CA LEU A 267 -5.66 21.47 -8.86
C LEU A 267 -4.30 21.97 -8.36
N PHE A 268 -3.20 21.31 -8.72
CA PHE A 268 -1.86 21.77 -8.35
C PHE A 268 -1.50 23.09 -9.03
N SER A 269 -1.85 23.29 -10.31
CA SER A 269 -1.64 24.56 -11.01
C SER A 269 -2.40 25.70 -10.35
N ALA A 270 -3.65 25.47 -9.97
CA ALA A 270 -4.47 26.46 -9.28
C ALA A 270 -3.91 26.82 -7.88
N ALA A 271 -3.17 25.90 -7.25
CA ALA A 271 -2.48 26.13 -6.00
C ALA A 271 -1.08 26.78 -6.17
N GLY A 272 -0.66 27.09 -7.40
CA GLY A 272 0.62 27.76 -7.68
C GLY A 272 1.81 26.84 -7.87
N LEU A 273 1.60 25.51 -7.98
CA LEU A 273 2.65 24.57 -8.33
C LEU A 273 2.70 24.36 -9.86
N ALA A 274 3.84 23.90 -10.37
CA ALA A 274 4.07 23.60 -11.78
C ALA A 274 4.00 22.09 -12.04
N PRO A 275 2.85 21.53 -12.49
CA PRO A 275 2.73 20.10 -12.80
C PRO A 275 3.63 19.70 -13.96
N GLN A 276 4.17 18.48 -13.87
CA GLN A 276 4.84 17.80 -14.96
C GLN A 276 3.85 16.89 -15.71
N PRO A 277 4.17 16.44 -16.93
CA PRO A 277 3.40 15.40 -17.60
C PRO A 277 3.24 14.17 -16.71
N ALA A 278 2.02 13.64 -16.65
CA ALA A 278 1.73 12.49 -15.81
C ALA A 278 2.57 11.27 -16.21
N ARG A 279 3.01 10.52 -15.22
CA ARG A 279 3.73 9.26 -15.43
C ARG A 279 2.74 8.11 -15.56
N ARG A 280 3.04 7.21 -16.50
CA ARG A 280 2.24 6.01 -16.73
C ARG A 280 2.82 4.83 -15.94
N ASP A 281 1.92 4.00 -15.41
CA ASP A 281 2.29 2.70 -14.86
C ASP A 281 2.65 1.69 -15.97
N LEU A 282 3.01 0.47 -15.58
CA LEU A 282 3.34 -0.61 -16.53
C LEU A 282 2.15 -1.03 -17.40
N GLY A 283 0.92 -0.74 -16.99
CA GLY A 283 -0.30 -0.93 -17.77
C GLY A 283 -0.57 0.18 -18.78
N GLY A 284 0.25 1.25 -18.79
CA GLY A 284 0.08 2.40 -19.68
C GLY A 284 -0.94 3.43 -19.19
N ILE A 285 -1.47 3.28 -17.98
CA ILE A 285 -2.43 4.20 -17.36
C ILE A 285 -1.68 5.37 -16.70
N GLU A 286 -2.12 6.60 -16.92
CA GLU A 286 -1.59 7.78 -16.22
C GLU A 286 -1.88 7.68 -14.74
N ARG A 287 -0.82 7.41 -13.95
CA ARG A 287 -0.94 7.00 -12.55
C ARG A 287 -0.37 8.02 -11.58
N VAL A 288 0.63 8.78 -11.96
CA VAL A 288 1.32 9.68 -11.03
C VAL A 288 1.40 11.08 -11.60
N VAL A 289 0.97 12.06 -10.79
CA VAL A 289 1.14 13.49 -11.05
C VAL A 289 2.19 14.04 -10.09
N ALA A 290 3.22 14.64 -10.66
CA ALA A 290 4.26 15.38 -9.93
C ALA A 290 4.14 16.87 -10.22
N ALA A 291 4.19 17.72 -9.19
CA ALA A 291 4.15 19.15 -9.32
C ALA A 291 5.28 19.81 -8.51
N ARG A 292 5.97 20.78 -9.09
CA ARG A 292 7.06 21.51 -8.46
C ARG A 292 6.55 22.80 -7.84
N HIS A 293 6.96 23.07 -6.61
CA HIS A 293 6.66 24.33 -5.93
C HIS A 293 7.62 25.42 -6.33
#